data_547ab4aae0d97f97dd37e72673567670
#
_entry.id   547ab4aae0d97f97dd37e72673567670
#
_cell.length_a   1.000
_cell.length_b   1.000
_cell.length_c   1.000
_cell.angle_alpha   90.00
_cell.angle_beta   90.00
_cell.angle_gamma   90.00
#
_symmetry.space_group_name_H-M   'P 1'
#
loop_
_entity.id
_entity.type
_entity.pdbx_description
1 polymer ?
#
loop_
_entity_poly.entity_id
_entity_poly.type
_entity_poly.pdbx_seq_one_letter_code
_entity_poly.pdbx_strand_id
1 'polypeptide(L)'
;EHGGRTDIKETVTEVAIYYLAAVIDPNKVTLFVQSAVKEHMELGWILAMITPIPWLERNPTYKELLQTQPEKELNTLGFLGYPVLQSADILLYNADVVPVGEDQLPHIELTREIARRFNHIFGNIFKEPEAALTKTPRIPGTDGRKMSKSFNNAIFLADAPELVAQKLKKMVTDPARKRRDVIARQP
;
A
#
# COMPACT_ATOMS: atom_id res chain seq x y z
N GLU A 1 17.73 9.50 -3.70
CA GLU A 1 18.52 10.18 -2.65
C GLU A 1 18.85 9.17 -1.57
N HIS A 2 20.10 8.77 -1.46
CA HIS A 2 20.59 8.02 -0.31
C HIS A 2 20.81 9.01 0.85
N GLY A 3 19.73 9.68 1.19
CA GLY A 3 19.69 10.57 2.33
C GLY A 3 19.68 9.76 3.60
N GLY A 4 20.64 9.99 4.45
CA GLY A 4 20.74 9.71 5.86
C GLY A 4 20.20 8.35 6.34
N ARG A 5 20.91 7.70 7.23
CA ARG A 5 20.40 6.57 8.02
C ARG A 5 19.09 6.99 8.69
N THR A 6 17.97 6.73 8.01
CA THR A 6 16.67 6.77 8.70
C THR A 6 16.74 5.68 9.76
N ASP A 7 16.59 6.02 11.01
CA ASP A 7 16.49 5.00 12.05
C ASP A 7 15.18 4.26 11.85
N ILE A 8 15.28 3.10 11.18
CA ILE A 8 14.14 2.23 10.87
C ILE A 8 13.35 1.91 12.16
N LYS A 9 14.03 1.79 13.29
CA LYS A 9 13.41 1.48 14.57
C LYS A 9 12.52 2.62 15.06
N GLU A 10 12.98 3.86 14.90
CA GLU A 10 12.18 5.05 15.22
C GLU A 10 10.96 5.16 14.31
N THR A 11 11.15 4.99 13.00
CA THR A 11 10.06 5.00 12.01
C THR A 11 9.00 3.92 12.28
N VAL A 12 9.41 2.70 12.66
CA VAL A 12 8.49 1.61 13.03
C VAL A 12 7.62 2.02 14.23
N THR A 13 8.23 2.66 15.23
CA THR A 13 7.50 3.13 16.42
C THR A 13 6.51 4.23 16.06
N GLU A 14 6.91 5.20 15.24
CA GLU A 14 6.02 6.26 14.78
C GLU A 14 4.82 5.72 13.98
N VAL A 15 5.04 4.77 13.07
CA VAL A 15 3.95 4.13 12.30
C VAL A 15 2.97 3.45 13.24
N ALA A 16 3.44 2.74 14.27
CA ALA A 16 2.59 2.10 15.26
C ALA A 16 1.73 3.13 16.03
N ILE A 17 2.34 4.25 16.44
CA ILE A 17 1.63 5.35 17.09
C ILE A 17 0.53 5.92 16.18
N TYR A 18 0.82 6.14 14.88
CA TYR A 18 -0.18 6.66 13.94
C TYR A 18 -1.35 5.69 13.73
N TYR A 19 -1.09 4.40 13.65
CA TYR A 19 -2.16 3.40 13.54
C TYR A 19 -3.07 3.41 14.77
N LEU A 20 -2.51 3.47 15.96
CA LEU A 20 -3.28 3.56 17.20
C LEU A 20 -4.06 4.87 17.29
N ALA A 21 -3.45 6.00 16.91
CA ALA A 21 -4.11 7.31 16.86
C ALA A 21 -5.23 7.37 15.81
N ALA A 22 -5.13 6.61 14.71
CA ALA A 22 -6.15 6.48 13.68
C ALA A 22 -7.29 5.50 14.05
N VAL A 23 -7.47 5.22 15.34
CA VAL A 23 -8.59 4.41 15.90
C VAL A 23 -8.49 2.91 15.59
N ILE A 24 -7.31 2.37 15.33
CA ILE A 24 -7.12 0.93 15.31
C ILE A 24 -7.19 0.42 16.75
N ASP A 25 -8.19 -0.41 17.05
CA ASP A 25 -8.39 -1.00 18.37
C ASP A 25 -7.44 -2.20 18.57
N PRO A 26 -6.42 -2.10 19.46
CA PRO A 26 -5.46 -3.17 19.67
C PRO A 26 -6.05 -4.45 20.26
N ASN A 27 -7.29 -4.40 20.77
CA ASN A 27 -7.99 -5.59 21.23
C ASN A 27 -8.64 -6.39 20.10
N LYS A 28 -8.78 -5.79 18.91
CA LYS A 28 -9.41 -6.40 17.73
C LYS A 28 -8.45 -6.68 16.59
N VAL A 29 -7.26 -6.06 16.64
CA VAL A 29 -6.28 -6.10 15.56
C VAL A 29 -4.92 -6.51 16.12
N THR A 30 -4.21 -7.36 15.42
CA THR A 30 -2.82 -7.67 15.72
C THR A 30 -1.90 -6.78 14.90
N LEU A 31 -1.15 -5.90 15.57
CA LEU A 31 -0.12 -5.07 14.96
C LEU A 31 1.25 -5.67 15.28
N PHE A 32 2.04 -5.94 14.26
CA PHE A 32 3.37 -6.54 14.43
C PHE A 32 4.36 -6.00 13.41
N VAL A 33 5.65 -6.18 13.70
CA VAL A 33 6.73 -5.88 12.77
C VAL A 33 6.95 -7.11 11.89
N GLN A 34 6.82 -6.97 10.58
CA GLN A 34 6.93 -8.08 9.61
C GLN A 34 8.22 -8.90 9.84
N SER A 35 9.36 -8.25 10.02
CA SER A 35 10.66 -8.92 10.23
C SER A 35 10.77 -9.68 11.56
N ALA A 36 9.84 -9.49 12.51
CA ALA A 36 9.77 -10.27 13.74
C ALA A 36 9.07 -11.63 13.53
N VAL A 37 8.35 -11.80 12.43
CA VAL A 37 7.68 -13.04 12.01
C VAL A 37 8.43 -13.59 10.79
N LYS A 38 9.42 -14.43 11.01
CA LYS A 38 10.32 -14.94 9.97
C LYS A 38 9.64 -15.80 8.91
N GLU A 39 8.53 -16.38 9.27
CA GLU A 39 7.68 -17.23 8.43
C GLU A 39 7.22 -16.52 7.15
N HIS A 40 7.10 -15.18 7.16
CA HIS A 40 6.85 -14.39 5.95
C HIS A 40 7.94 -14.62 4.90
N MET A 41 9.21 -14.56 5.32
CA MET A 41 10.33 -14.75 4.41
C MET A 41 10.49 -16.22 4.00
N GLU A 42 10.25 -17.16 4.91
CA GLU A 42 10.30 -18.59 4.62
C GLU A 42 9.24 -18.98 3.59
N LEU A 43 7.98 -18.59 3.83
CA LEU A 43 6.90 -18.80 2.86
C LEU A 43 7.18 -18.07 1.55
N GLY A 44 7.61 -16.80 1.62
CA GLY A 44 7.95 -16.01 0.43
C GLY A 44 8.98 -16.71 -0.45
N TRP A 45 9.99 -17.32 0.14
CA TRP A 45 10.99 -18.09 -0.60
C TRP A 45 10.42 -19.37 -1.21
N ILE A 46 9.59 -20.10 -0.47
CA ILE A 46 8.89 -21.29 -0.99
C ILE A 46 8.00 -20.92 -2.19
N LEU A 47 7.24 -19.83 -2.07
CA LEU A 47 6.39 -19.35 -3.16
C LEU A 47 7.23 -18.89 -4.37
N ALA A 48 8.39 -18.27 -4.13
CA ALA A 48 9.30 -17.85 -5.21
C ALA A 48 9.79 -19.03 -6.04
N MET A 49 10.02 -20.20 -5.44
CA MET A 49 10.46 -21.41 -6.16
C MET A 49 9.42 -21.92 -7.16
N ILE A 50 8.15 -21.59 -6.97
CA ILE A 50 7.07 -22.06 -7.86
C ILE A 50 6.48 -20.94 -8.71
N THR A 51 6.86 -19.67 -8.51
CA THR A 51 6.32 -18.53 -9.25
C THR A 51 7.12 -18.31 -10.54
N PRO A 52 6.48 -18.41 -11.72
CA PRO A 52 7.17 -18.15 -12.98
C PRO A 52 7.58 -16.66 -13.11
N ILE A 53 8.82 -16.40 -13.52
CA ILE A 53 9.33 -15.04 -13.76
C ILE A 53 8.41 -14.21 -14.68
N PRO A 54 7.88 -14.76 -15.81
CA PRO A 54 6.99 -14.00 -16.67
C PRO A 54 5.71 -13.48 -16.01
N TRP A 55 5.27 -14.07 -14.89
CA TRP A 55 4.13 -13.56 -14.12
C TRP A 55 4.49 -12.23 -13.46
N LEU A 56 5.69 -12.11 -12.92
CA LEU A 56 6.21 -10.91 -12.27
C LEU A 56 6.49 -9.81 -13.29
N GLU A 57 7.09 -10.17 -14.43
CA GLU A 57 7.39 -9.22 -15.50
C GLU A 57 6.13 -8.64 -16.18
N ARG A 58 5.00 -9.35 -16.13
CA ARG A 58 3.70 -8.84 -16.64
C ARG A 58 3.08 -7.79 -15.74
N ASN A 59 3.53 -7.67 -14.49
CA ASN A 59 2.96 -6.73 -13.54
C ASN A 59 3.02 -5.29 -14.08
N PRO A 60 1.88 -4.57 -14.19
CA PRO A 60 1.85 -3.21 -14.71
C PRO A 60 2.75 -2.25 -13.92
N THR A 61 2.77 -2.36 -12.59
CA THR A 61 3.60 -1.53 -11.71
C THR A 61 5.09 -1.71 -11.99
N TYR A 62 5.55 -2.95 -12.23
CA TYR A 62 6.94 -3.24 -12.58
C TYR A 62 7.32 -2.56 -13.91
N LYS A 63 6.48 -2.71 -14.94
CA LYS A 63 6.72 -2.11 -16.26
C LYS A 63 6.73 -0.58 -16.21
N GLU A 64 5.76 0.01 -15.52
CA GLU A 64 5.65 1.46 -15.37
C GLU A 64 6.89 2.05 -14.69
N LEU A 65 7.35 1.44 -13.61
CA LEU A 65 8.50 1.94 -12.86
C LEU A 65 9.80 1.81 -13.65
N LEU A 66 10.01 0.73 -14.41
CA LEU A 66 11.16 0.61 -15.30
C LEU A 66 11.19 1.68 -16.39
N GLN A 67 10.01 2.11 -16.86
CA GLN A 67 9.90 3.14 -17.90
C GLN A 67 10.02 4.55 -17.34
N THR A 68 9.43 4.81 -16.16
CA THR A 68 9.33 6.16 -15.59
C THR A 68 10.53 6.55 -14.75
N GLN A 69 11.32 5.59 -14.27
CA GLN A 69 12.47 5.82 -13.37
C GLN A 69 13.71 5.03 -13.81
N PRO A 70 14.17 5.21 -15.05
CA PRO A 70 15.30 4.44 -15.59
C PRO A 70 16.62 4.71 -14.87
N GLU A 71 16.74 5.85 -14.17
CA GLU A 71 17.90 6.22 -13.36
C GLU A 71 18.01 5.42 -12.05
N LYS A 72 16.92 4.78 -11.61
CA LYS A 72 16.94 3.88 -10.47
C LYS A 72 17.29 2.48 -10.95
N GLU A 73 18.30 1.88 -10.34
CA GLU A 73 18.65 0.48 -10.59
C GLU A 73 17.58 -0.46 -10.03
N LEU A 74 16.39 -0.43 -10.64
CA LEU A 74 15.24 -1.25 -10.22
C LEU A 74 15.31 -2.71 -10.74
N ASN A 75 16.27 -3.01 -11.61
CA ASN A 75 16.42 -4.35 -12.18
C ASN A 75 17.12 -5.30 -11.21
N THR A 76 16.54 -5.47 -10.03
CA THR A 76 17.05 -6.36 -8.97
C THR A 76 16.08 -7.48 -8.68
N LEU A 77 16.60 -8.61 -8.17
CA LEU A 77 15.75 -9.72 -7.71
C LEU A 77 14.72 -9.27 -6.67
N GLY A 78 15.13 -8.40 -5.74
CA GLY A 78 14.24 -7.90 -4.70
C GLY A 78 13.09 -7.08 -5.26
N PHE A 79 13.36 -6.23 -6.27
CA PHE A 79 12.33 -5.40 -6.90
C PHE A 79 11.39 -6.22 -7.81
N LEU A 80 11.93 -7.19 -8.54
CA LEU A 80 11.09 -8.11 -9.31
C LEU A 80 10.27 -9.04 -8.41
N GLY A 81 10.86 -9.50 -7.30
CA GLY A 81 10.30 -10.54 -6.44
C GLY A 81 9.43 -10.05 -5.29
N TYR A 82 9.38 -8.72 -4.96
CA TYR A 82 8.60 -8.25 -3.81
C TYR A 82 7.11 -8.63 -3.86
N PRO A 83 6.45 -8.78 -5.03
CA PRO A 83 5.06 -9.20 -5.06
C PRO A 83 4.84 -10.63 -4.54
N VAL A 84 5.88 -11.47 -4.62
CA VAL A 84 5.83 -12.83 -4.05
C VAL A 84 5.88 -12.77 -2.53
N LEU A 85 6.71 -11.89 -1.96
CA LEU A 85 6.73 -11.66 -0.51
C LEU A 85 5.39 -11.06 -0.04
N GLN A 86 4.81 -10.13 -0.78
CA GLN A 86 3.47 -9.61 -0.49
C GLN A 86 2.41 -10.72 -0.54
N SER A 87 2.54 -11.67 -1.47
CA SER A 87 1.65 -12.84 -1.50
C SER A 87 1.83 -13.72 -0.26
N ALA A 88 3.06 -13.87 0.24
CA ALA A 88 3.31 -14.60 1.49
C ALA A 88 2.70 -13.86 2.69
N ASP A 89 2.79 -12.52 2.75
CA ASP A 89 2.16 -11.72 3.81
C ASP A 89 0.65 -11.96 3.91
N ILE A 90 0.00 -12.23 2.80
CA ILE A 90 -1.45 -12.48 2.71
C ILE A 90 -1.78 -13.97 2.99
N LEU A 91 -1.07 -14.87 2.33
CA LEU A 91 -1.36 -16.29 2.36
C LEU A 91 -0.98 -16.97 3.67
N LEU A 92 0.04 -16.48 4.37
CA LEU A 92 0.47 -16.98 5.67
C LEU A 92 -0.68 -16.99 6.70
N TYR A 93 -1.56 -16.00 6.61
CA TYR A 93 -2.72 -15.84 7.49
C TYR A 93 -4.03 -16.37 6.87
N ASN A 94 -3.98 -16.96 5.69
CA ASN A 94 -5.16 -17.43 4.97
C ASN A 94 -6.26 -16.34 4.89
N ALA A 95 -5.85 -15.11 4.60
CA ALA A 95 -6.75 -13.97 4.57
C ALA A 95 -7.90 -14.18 3.56
N ASP A 96 -9.14 -13.99 4.00
CA ASP A 96 -10.31 -14.06 3.12
C ASP A 96 -10.44 -12.77 2.31
N VAL A 97 -10.15 -11.62 2.92
CA VAL A 97 -10.33 -10.28 2.33
C VAL A 97 -9.12 -9.41 2.62
N VAL A 98 -8.63 -8.72 1.62
CA VAL A 98 -7.51 -7.78 1.73
C VAL A 98 -7.97 -6.38 1.32
N PRO A 99 -8.05 -5.41 2.26
CA PRO A 99 -8.35 -4.02 1.93
C PRO A 99 -7.20 -3.40 1.14
N VAL A 100 -7.48 -2.93 -0.07
CA VAL A 100 -6.45 -2.37 -0.95
C VAL A 100 -6.94 -1.17 -1.76
N GLY A 101 -6.00 -0.35 -2.22
CA GLY A 101 -6.24 0.60 -3.28
C GLY A 101 -6.34 -0.10 -4.66
N GLU A 102 -6.91 0.59 -5.63
CA GLU A 102 -7.10 0.09 -7.00
C GLU A 102 -5.78 -0.31 -7.67
N ASP A 103 -4.69 0.39 -7.36
CA ASP A 103 -3.34 0.12 -7.85
C ASP A 103 -2.75 -1.21 -7.35
N GLN A 104 -3.31 -1.78 -6.28
CA GLN A 104 -2.88 -3.07 -5.69
C GLN A 104 -3.64 -4.28 -6.25
N LEU A 105 -4.68 -4.08 -7.06
CA LEU A 105 -5.45 -5.19 -7.66
C LEU A 105 -4.57 -6.20 -8.41
N PRO A 106 -3.57 -5.77 -9.22
CA PRO A 106 -2.69 -6.72 -9.90
C PRO A 106 -1.89 -7.61 -8.94
N HIS A 107 -1.53 -7.10 -7.75
CA HIS A 107 -0.82 -7.88 -6.74
C HIS A 107 -1.74 -8.91 -6.05
N ILE A 108 -3.01 -8.54 -5.81
CA ILE A 108 -3.99 -9.49 -5.26
C ILE A 108 -4.27 -10.62 -6.27
N GLU A 109 -4.40 -10.30 -7.56
CA GLU A 109 -4.61 -11.34 -8.59
C GLU A 109 -3.39 -12.25 -8.72
N LEU A 110 -2.17 -11.69 -8.68
CA LEU A 110 -0.95 -12.50 -8.62
C LEU A 110 -0.94 -13.43 -7.39
N THR A 111 -1.35 -12.94 -6.23
CA THR A 111 -1.48 -13.76 -5.01
C THR A 111 -2.44 -14.92 -5.20
N ARG A 112 -3.58 -14.70 -5.85
CA ARG A 112 -4.56 -15.74 -6.20
C ARG A 112 -3.97 -16.76 -7.17
N GLU A 113 -3.25 -16.31 -8.21
CA GLU A 113 -2.56 -17.20 -9.16
C GLU A 113 -1.52 -18.08 -8.46
N ILE A 114 -0.73 -17.49 -7.54
CA ILE A 114 0.26 -18.22 -6.73
C ILE A 114 -0.43 -19.25 -5.82
N ALA A 115 -1.51 -18.86 -5.14
CA ALA A 115 -2.27 -19.76 -4.27
C ALA A 115 -2.83 -20.96 -5.07
N ARG A 116 -3.45 -20.72 -6.24
CA ARG A 116 -3.95 -21.79 -7.13
C ARG A 116 -2.83 -22.72 -7.56
N ARG A 117 -1.67 -22.16 -7.96
CA ARG A 117 -0.53 -22.98 -8.36
C ARG A 117 0.03 -23.81 -7.20
N PHE A 118 0.16 -23.23 -6.02
CA PHE A 118 0.59 -23.94 -4.82
C PHE A 118 -0.37 -25.08 -4.49
N ASN A 119 -1.66 -24.80 -4.47
CA ASN A 119 -2.70 -25.79 -4.18
C ASN A 119 -2.72 -26.94 -5.21
N HIS A 120 -2.45 -26.63 -6.47
CA HIS A 120 -2.35 -27.65 -7.52
C HIS A 120 -1.17 -28.62 -7.28
N ILE A 121 -0.05 -28.11 -6.76
CA ILE A 121 1.18 -28.90 -6.56
C ILE A 121 1.14 -29.67 -5.24
N PHE A 122 0.68 -29.03 -4.17
CA PHE A 122 0.83 -29.52 -2.80
C PHE A 122 -0.48 -29.91 -2.11
N GLY A 123 -1.61 -29.72 -2.77
CA GLY A 123 -2.93 -29.91 -2.17
C GLY A 123 -3.57 -28.59 -1.73
N ASN A 124 -4.86 -28.65 -1.41
CA ASN A 124 -5.68 -27.46 -1.11
C ASN A 124 -5.37 -26.90 0.29
N ILE A 125 -4.44 -25.98 0.37
CA ILE A 125 -3.92 -25.37 1.61
C ILE A 125 -4.33 -23.91 1.73
N PHE A 126 -4.14 -23.12 0.67
CA PHE A 126 -4.40 -21.68 0.69
C PHE A 126 -5.78 -21.33 0.14
N LYS A 127 -6.43 -20.36 0.78
CA LYS A 127 -7.60 -19.70 0.22
C LYS A 127 -7.17 -18.65 -0.81
N GLU A 128 -8.01 -18.40 -1.80
CA GLU A 128 -7.84 -17.30 -2.71
C GLU A 128 -8.42 -16.03 -2.07
N PRO A 129 -7.60 -15.00 -1.78
CA PRO A 129 -8.09 -13.80 -1.14
C PRO A 129 -8.94 -12.94 -2.09
N GLU A 130 -9.89 -12.21 -1.54
CA GLU A 130 -10.67 -11.20 -2.25
C GLU A 130 -10.14 -9.79 -1.96
N ALA A 131 -10.12 -8.92 -2.98
CA ALA A 131 -9.78 -7.52 -2.79
C ALA A 131 -11.00 -6.74 -2.30
N ALA A 132 -10.86 -5.98 -1.20
CA ALA A 132 -11.84 -5.00 -0.77
C ALA A 132 -11.37 -3.59 -1.14
N LEU A 133 -12.03 -2.98 -2.11
CA LEU A 133 -11.76 -1.60 -2.50
C LEU A 133 -12.47 -0.62 -1.56
N THR A 134 -11.81 0.49 -1.25
CA THR A 134 -12.44 1.60 -0.54
C THR A 134 -13.48 2.26 -1.43
N LYS A 135 -14.56 2.78 -0.83
CA LYS A 135 -15.61 3.51 -1.55
C LYS A 135 -15.10 4.79 -2.25
N THR A 136 -13.95 5.30 -1.81
CA THR A 136 -13.32 6.49 -2.35
C THR A 136 -11.89 6.14 -2.82
N PRO A 137 -11.75 5.57 -4.03
CA PRO A 137 -10.46 5.06 -4.52
C PRO A 137 -9.44 6.18 -4.80
N ARG A 138 -9.90 7.42 -4.94
CA ARG A 138 -9.06 8.60 -5.17
C ARG A 138 -9.43 9.72 -4.21
N ILE A 139 -8.48 10.13 -3.37
CA ILE A 139 -8.65 11.27 -2.49
C ILE A 139 -8.05 12.50 -3.18
N PRO A 140 -8.79 13.62 -3.31
CA PRO A 140 -8.24 14.85 -3.85
C PRO A 140 -7.23 15.45 -2.86
N GLY A 141 -6.13 15.98 -3.39
CA GLY A 141 -5.18 16.76 -2.63
C GLY A 141 -5.70 18.19 -2.34
N THR A 142 -4.94 18.94 -1.57
CA THR A 142 -5.29 20.33 -1.21
C THR A 142 -5.39 21.26 -2.40
N ASP A 143 -4.86 20.88 -3.56
CA ASP A 143 -4.89 21.58 -4.83
C ASP A 143 -5.97 21.06 -5.80
N GLY A 144 -6.83 20.13 -5.36
CA GLY A 144 -7.88 19.50 -6.16
C GLY A 144 -7.42 18.40 -7.12
N ARG A 145 -6.10 18.21 -7.29
CA ARG A 145 -5.53 17.09 -8.05
C ARG A 145 -5.50 15.79 -7.20
N LYS A 146 -5.16 14.65 -7.79
CA LYS A 146 -4.91 13.41 -7.05
C LYS A 146 -3.92 13.69 -5.91
N MET A 147 -4.27 13.31 -4.68
CA MET A 147 -3.37 13.41 -3.53
C MET A 147 -2.11 12.59 -3.78
N SER A 148 -0.95 13.21 -3.61
CA SER A 148 0.35 12.55 -3.78
C SER A 148 1.43 13.24 -2.95
N LYS A 149 2.34 12.45 -2.38
CA LYS A 149 3.52 12.96 -1.68
C LYS A 149 4.40 13.80 -2.61
N SER A 150 4.56 13.37 -3.87
CA SER A 150 5.36 14.08 -4.89
C SER A 150 4.78 15.42 -5.30
N PHE A 151 3.47 15.62 -5.16
CA PHE A 151 2.81 16.91 -5.45
C PHE A 151 2.73 17.84 -4.24
N ASN A 152 3.20 17.41 -3.08
CA ASN A 152 3.15 18.17 -1.82
C ASN A 152 1.74 18.71 -1.51
N ASN A 153 0.70 17.99 -1.89
CA ASN A 153 -0.71 18.36 -1.77
C ASN A 153 -1.47 17.49 -0.77
N ALA A 154 -0.75 16.77 0.08
CA ALA A 154 -1.32 15.92 1.13
C ALA A 154 -1.24 16.62 2.50
N ILE A 155 -2.23 16.33 3.35
CA ILE A 155 -2.16 16.59 4.79
C ILE A 155 -1.76 15.28 5.43
N PHE A 156 -0.62 15.26 6.12
CA PHE A 156 -0.11 14.07 6.79
C PHE A 156 -0.61 14.02 8.24
N LEU A 157 -0.77 12.83 8.77
CA LEU A 157 -1.12 12.63 10.20
C LEU A 157 -0.04 13.20 11.15
N ALA A 158 1.20 13.29 10.66
CA ALA A 158 2.35 13.85 11.38
C ALA A 158 2.48 15.38 11.24
N ASP A 159 1.64 16.04 10.45
CA ASP A 159 1.72 17.49 10.28
C ASP A 159 1.38 18.20 11.59
N ALA A 160 2.22 19.16 12.00
CA ALA A 160 1.90 20.03 13.12
C ALA A 160 0.61 20.83 12.86
N PRO A 161 -0.18 21.16 13.89
CA PRO A 161 -1.46 21.88 13.73
C PRO A 161 -1.34 23.17 12.92
N GLU A 162 -0.23 23.89 13.07
CA GLU A 162 0.06 25.14 12.35
C GLU A 162 0.24 24.87 10.84
N LEU A 163 0.91 23.77 10.49
CA LEU A 163 1.10 23.36 9.11
C LEU A 163 -0.22 22.90 8.48
N VAL A 164 -1.03 22.14 9.22
CA VAL A 164 -2.38 21.76 8.79
C VAL A 164 -3.22 23.00 8.51
N ALA A 165 -3.20 24.00 9.41
CA ALA A 165 -3.92 25.25 9.22
C ALA A 165 -3.44 26.02 7.97
N GLN A 166 -2.15 26.04 7.70
CA GLN A 166 -1.58 26.66 6.49
C GLN A 166 -2.03 25.92 5.21
N LYS A 167 -2.01 24.60 5.20
CA LYS A 167 -2.47 23.77 4.06
C LYS A 167 -3.95 23.98 3.79
N LEU A 168 -4.78 23.99 4.83
CA LEU A 168 -6.23 24.25 4.71
C LEU A 168 -6.54 25.64 4.17
N LYS A 169 -5.79 26.66 4.55
CA LYS A 169 -5.99 28.05 4.02
C LYS A 169 -5.75 28.14 2.51
N LYS A 170 -4.89 27.27 1.96
CA LYS A 170 -4.55 27.22 0.53
C LYS A 170 -5.41 26.21 -0.25
N MET A 171 -6.26 25.46 0.44
CA MET A 171 -7.06 24.40 -0.17
C MET A 171 -8.06 24.98 -1.16
N VAL A 172 -8.21 24.30 -2.31
CA VAL A 172 -9.23 24.66 -3.30
C VAL A 172 -10.60 24.47 -2.68
N THR A 173 -11.40 25.52 -2.69
CA THR A 173 -12.78 25.50 -2.23
C THR A 173 -13.74 25.47 -3.41
N ASP A 174 -14.98 25.06 -3.18
CA ASP A 174 -16.02 25.04 -4.21
C ASP A 174 -16.24 26.46 -4.77
N PRO A 175 -15.90 26.74 -6.05
CA PRO A 175 -16.07 28.04 -6.67
C PRO A 175 -17.53 28.48 -6.80
N ALA A 176 -18.48 27.54 -6.71
CA ALA A 176 -19.91 27.84 -6.74
C ALA A 176 -20.41 28.42 -5.41
N ARG A 177 -19.63 28.32 -4.33
CA ARG A 177 -19.99 28.85 -3.01
C ARG A 177 -19.77 30.36 -2.94
N LYS A 178 -20.79 31.13 -3.21
CA LYS A 178 -20.74 32.62 -3.16
C LYS A 178 -21.05 33.20 -1.78
N ARG A 179 -21.61 32.43 -0.84
CA ARG A 179 -22.00 32.88 0.50
C ARG A 179 -21.71 31.80 1.55
N ARG A 180 -21.57 32.20 2.81
CA ARG A 180 -21.28 31.32 3.96
C ARG A 180 -22.41 30.33 4.27
N ASP A 181 -23.65 30.69 3.91
CA ASP A 181 -24.90 29.96 4.14
C ASP A 181 -25.24 28.95 3.03
N VAL A 182 -24.50 28.94 1.93
CA VAL A 182 -24.68 27.97 0.85
C VAL A 182 -23.89 26.70 1.18
N ILE A 183 -24.59 25.58 1.30
CA ILE A 183 -23.97 24.25 1.46
C ILE A 183 -23.22 23.91 0.18
N ALA A 184 -21.93 23.60 0.30
CA ALA A 184 -21.12 23.15 -0.83
C ALA A 184 -21.72 21.87 -1.43
N ARG A 185 -21.83 21.78 -2.74
CA ARG A 185 -22.22 20.53 -3.41
C ARG A 185 -21.15 19.51 -3.13
N GLN A 186 -21.54 18.38 -2.55
CA GLN A 186 -20.63 17.23 -2.48
C GLN A 186 -20.39 16.71 -3.92
N PRO A 187 -19.14 16.36 -4.27
CA PRO A 187 -18.81 15.76 -5.56
C PRO A 187 -19.45 14.40 -5.74
#